data_7601d29c4af26de023b03730aa0cb496
#
_entry.id   7601d29c4af26de023b03730aa0cb496
#
_cell.length_a   1.000
_cell.length_b   1.000
_cell.length_c   1.000
_cell.angle_alpha   90.00
_cell.angle_beta   90.00
_cell.angle_gamma   90.00
#
_symmetry.space_group_name_H-M   'P 1'
#
loop_
_entity.id
_entity.type
_entity.pdbx_description
1 polymer ?
#
loop_
_entity_poly.entity_id
_entity_poly.type
_entity_poly.pdbx_seq_one_letter_code
_entity_poly.pdbx_strand_id
1 'polypeptide(L)'
;LKGRKCLYISLQEDKDKLFRNVKNLGMDFKGLEEKDLLRFVKLPLMISKESIIDTFSRILKDVIISFNPKVLVVDSVTPILKVIGNDVEVRATLQNTLTEISKLINGLTVLIHEVEGDVEDLGDVGFVSDVVIFMSCKIVNNLILRNMEVRKSRGSPTRIAKIVFTIEGGEGIRVFVPPMLEEVPAPDYTRPYNHLCNSLNRKVGPVYPGEVIFLVHPNLAYVDYMLAYLTLTAIIYKAKILIISYLIPPQHIIQRVLKSLEIITTKSGITEELINNYIVIKGLNPSTHLPEEAVYKVVKLLMDYKPAVVVFVGTPPLGIKPTGMDTNYNNLIMNLIFYLRRLRITTVIVDDHDNELVKALSDMFIRVKEYTKGKIFRIPRVSVEILRKNEVLNTITLKDFILCAKDLRSILKRDKTLLPTTEAIN
;
A
#
# COMPACT_ATOMS: atom_id res chain seq x y z
N LEU A 1 16.31 8.28 18.66
CA LEU A 1 16.77 9.59 19.21
C LEU A 1 17.96 10.20 18.44
N LYS A 2 18.63 9.44 17.52
CA LYS A 2 19.80 9.92 16.75
C LYS A 2 20.83 10.65 17.64
N GLY A 3 21.13 10.09 18.83
CA GLY A 3 22.08 10.66 19.79
C GLY A 3 21.59 11.84 20.65
N ARG A 4 20.29 12.23 20.53
CA ARG A 4 19.72 13.31 21.35
C ARG A 4 19.20 12.76 22.67
N LYS A 5 19.43 13.49 23.75
CA LYS A 5 18.89 13.16 25.07
C LYS A 5 17.39 13.39 25.13
N CYS A 6 16.65 12.44 25.69
CA CYS A 6 15.20 12.48 25.87
C CYS A 6 14.84 12.41 27.34
N LEU A 7 14.04 13.35 27.81
CA LEU A 7 13.37 13.31 29.10
C LEU A 7 11.94 12.80 28.89
N TYR A 8 11.61 11.66 29.50
CA TYR A 8 10.27 11.09 29.49
C TYR A 8 9.63 11.23 30.86
N ILE A 9 8.54 11.94 30.91
CA ILE A 9 7.78 12.17 32.13
C ILE A 9 6.49 11.39 32.05
N SER A 10 6.25 10.51 33.01
CA SER A 10 5.00 9.76 33.14
C SER A 10 4.23 10.24 34.37
N LEU A 11 2.93 10.45 34.19
CA LEU A 11 2.02 10.73 35.29
C LEU A 11 1.20 9.49 35.71
N GLN A 12 1.12 8.48 34.86
CA GLN A 12 0.27 7.31 35.08
C GLN A 12 1.04 6.00 35.14
N GLU A 13 1.95 5.76 34.20
CA GLU A 13 2.63 4.46 34.07
C GLU A 13 3.93 4.39 34.87
N ASP A 14 4.19 3.18 35.41
CA ASP A 14 5.45 2.87 36.06
C ASP A 14 6.52 2.55 35.01
N LYS A 15 7.78 2.87 35.35
CA LYS A 15 8.96 2.68 34.49
C LYS A 15 9.07 1.25 33.95
N ASP A 16 8.99 0.24 34.84
CA ASP A 16 9.20 -1.15 34.46
C ASP A 16 8.11 -1.65 33.50
N LYS A 17 6.85 -1.21 33.71
CA LYS A 17 5.74 -1.53 32.84
C LYS A 17 5.91 -0.90 31.47
N LEU A 18 6.22 0.39 31.40
CA LEU A 18 6.45 1.11 30.16
C LEU A 18 7.62 0.48 29.37
N PHE A 19 8.77 0.26 30.02
CA PHE A 19 9.96 -0.28 29.36
C PHE A 19 9.72 -1.67 28.76
N ARG A 20 8.97 -2.53 29.46
CA ARG A 20 8.56 -3.83 28.95
C ARG A 20 7.64 -3.72 27.75
N ASN A 21 6.64 -2.81 27.80
CA ASN A 21 5.68 -2.64 26.71
C ASN A 21 6.36 -2.12 25.43
N VAL A 22 7.20 -1.10 25.54
CA VAL A 22 7.89 -0.52 24.37
C VAL A 22 8.94 -1.47 23.79
N LYS A 23 9.54 -2.34 24.61
CA LYS A 23 10.47 -3.38 24.13
C LYS A 23 9.80 -4.35 23.15
N ASN A 24 8.53 -4.72 23.39
CA ASN A 24 7.76 -5.56 22.50
C ASN A 24 7.49 -4.88 21.13
N LEU A 25 7.59 -3.56 21.08
CA LEU A 25 7.48 -2.75 19.87
C LEU A 25 8.83 -2.47 19.19
N GLY A 26 9.92 -3.09 19.68
CA GLY A 26 11.26 -2.90 19.11
C GLY A 26 12.03 -1.70 19.64
N MET A 27 11.56 -1.05 20.72
CA MET A 27 12.22 0.12 21.33
C MET A 27 12.95 -0.28 22.62
N ASP A 28 14.26 -0.16 22.64
CA ASP A 28 15.11 -0.48 23.81
C ASP A 28 15.32 0.73 24.71
N PHE A 29 14.31 1.06 25.52
CA PHE A 29 14.38 2.18 26.46
C PHE A 29 15.44 1.96 27.55
N LYS A 30 15.63 0.70 27.99
CA LYS A 30 16.64 0.37 29.00
C LYS A 30 18.06 0.65 28.49
N GLY A 31 18.39 0.17 27.30
CA GLY A 31 19.69 0.45 26.67
C GLY A 31 19.92 1.93 26.37
N LEU A 32 18.85 2.72 26.12
CA LEU A 32 18.98 4.18 25.99
C LEU A 32 19.23 4.87 27.33
N GLU A 33 18.63 4.39 28.42
CA GLU A 33 18.86 4.92 29.77
C GLU A 33 20.29 4.62 30.24
N GLU A 34 20.80 3.41 30.06
CA GLU A 34 22.18 3.01 30.37
C GLU A 34 23.21 3.87 29.61
N LYS A 35 22.88 4.39 28.45
CA LYS A 35 23.71 5.30 27.64
C LYS A 35 23.54 6.79 27.98
N ASP A 36 22.81 7.13 29.03
CA ASP A 36 22.43 8.51 29.41
C ASP A 36 21.73 9.29 28.27
N LEU A 37 21.03 8.58 27.38
CA LEU A 37 20.23 9.15 26.29
C LEU A 37 18.74 9.25 26.63
N LEU A 38 18.27 8.53 27.63
CA LEU A 38 16.91 8.58 28.14
C LEU A 38 16.94 8.76 29.65
N ARG A 39 16.14 9.68 30.16
CA ARG A 39 15.84 9.81 31.57
C ARG A 39 14.33 9.69 31.76
N PHE A 40 13.92 8.75 32.60
CA PHE A 40 12.53 8.56 32.98
C PHE A 40 12.25 9.18 34.33
N VAL A 41 11.19 9.98 34.42
CA VAL A 41 10.74 10.59 35.68
C VAL A 41 9.24 10.28 35.84
N LYS A 42 8.89 9.64 36.95
CA LYS A 42 7.50 9.49 37.35
C LYS A 42 7.12 10.65 38.27
N LEU A 43 6.06 11.39 37.89
CA LEU A 43 5.50 12.41 38.75
C LEU A 43 4.32 11.83 39.55
N PRO A 44 4.31 11.99 40.87
CA PRO A 44 3.15 11.59 41.65
C PRO A 44 1.94 12.48 41.32
N LEU A 45 0.75 11.89 41.24
CA LEU A 45 -0.50 12.64 41.18
C LEU A 45 -0.73 13.36 42.52
N MET A 46 -0.71 14.68 42.47
CA MET A 46 -0.96 15.54 43.66
C MET A 46 -2.42 15.97 43.72
N ILE A 47 -2.89 16.24 44.95
CA ILE A 47 -4.32 16.45 45.21
C ILE A 47 -4.74 17.92 45.02
N SER A 48 -3.83 18.90 45.10
CA SER A 48 -4.14 20.31 44.94
C SER A 48 -3.66 20.90 43.61
N LYS A 49 -4.41 21.82 43.06
CA LYS A 49 -4.13 22.48 41.78
C LYS A 49 -2.79 23.22 41.78
N GLU A 50 -2.55 24.00 42.82
CA GLU A 50 -1.35 24.83 42.97
C GLU A 50 -0.08 23.95 43.09
N SER A 51 -0.17 22.90 43.91
CA SER A 51 0.97 22.02 44.14
C SER A 51 1.39 21.20 42.91
N ILE A 52 0.42 20.90 42.00
CA ILE A 52 0.72 20.20 40.73
C ILE A 52 1.59 21.08 39.84
N ILE A 53 1.19 22.33 39.61
CA ILE A 53 1.89 23.23 38.69
C ILE A 53 3.27 23.59 39.23
N ASP A 54 3.38 23.92 40.52
CA ASP A 54 4.67 24.26 41.14
C ASP A 54 5.61 23.10 41.15
N THR A 55 5.12 21.90 41.48
CA THR A 55 5.97 20.68 41.50
C THR A 55 6.38 20.30 40.07
N PHE A 56 5.44 20.35 39.11
CA PHE A 56 5.71 20.09 37.69
C PHE A 56 6.75 21.08 37.14
N SER A 57 6.56 22.38 37.42
CA SER A 57 7.48 23.43 36.94
C SER A 57 8.88 23.31 37.58
N ARG A 58 8.97 23.04 38.88
CA ARG A 58 10.23 22.91 39.59
C ARG A 58 11.02 21.66 39.15
N ILE A 59 10.39 20.48 39.16
CA ILE A 59 11.03 19.23 38.76
C ILE A 59 11.48 19.30 37.31
N LEU A 60 10.67 19.89 36.44
CA LEU A 60 11.03 20.07 35.07
C LEU A 60 12.26 20.96 34.91
N LYS A 61 12.29 22.14 35.54
CA LYS A 61 13.44 23.05 35.45
C LYS A 61 14.72 22.41 35.96
N ASP A 62 14.69 21.77 37.11
CA ASP A 62 15.86 21.12 37.72
C ASP A 62 16.39 19.97 36.85
N VAL A 63 15.50 19.11 36.33
CA VAL A 63 15.91 17.99 35.48
C VAL A 63 16.34 18.47 34.10
N ILE A 64 15.69 19.48 33.51
CA ILE A 64 16.10 20.04 32.22
C ILE A 64 17.48 20.66 32.30
N ILE A 65 17.77 21.44 33.36
CA ILE A 65 19.08 22.07 33.53
C ILE A 65 20.18 21.01 33.75
N SER A 66 19.94 20.00 34.58
CA SER A 66 20.95 18.98 34.91
C SER A 66 21.16 17.97 33.78
N PHE A 67 20.13 17.60 33.02
CA PHE A 67 20.19 16.57 31.98
C PHE A 67 20.37 17.13 30.56
N ASN A 68 19.96 18.38 30.32
CA ASN A 68 19.99 19.08 29.04
C ASN A 68 19.34 18.27 27.89
N PRO A 69 18.07 17.86 28.02
CA PRO A 69 17.38 17.09 26.98
C PRO A 69 17.13 17.95 25.75
N LYS A 70 17.05 17.31 24.57
CA LYS A 70 16.59 17.90 23.32
C LYS A 70 15.20 17.38 22.92
N VAL A 71 14.70 16.41 23.65
CA VAL A 71 13.35 15.88 23.48
C VAL A 71 12.72 15.77 24.87
N LEU A 72 11.55 16.33 25.04
CA LEU A 72 10.70 16.14 26.21
C LEU A 72 9.42 15.41 25.80
N VAL A 73 9.05 14.37 26.50
CA VAL A 73 7.76 13.70 26.36
C VAL A 73 7.03 13.78 27.69
N VAL A 74 5.78 14.25 27.70
CA VAL A 74 4.88 14.24 28.87
C VAL A 74 3.71 13.30 28.57
N ASP A 75 3.65 12.17 29.28
CA ASP A 75 2.68 11.10 29.11
C ASP A 75 1.94 10.79 30.42
N SER A 76 0.72 11.31 30.56
CA SER A 76 -0.03 12.24 29.72
C SER A 76 -0.32 13.54 30.48
N VAL A 77 -0.62 14.62 29.76
CA VAL A 77 -1.06 15.88 30.42
C VAL A 77 -2.52 15.80 30.89
N THR A 78 -3.25 14.78 30.50
CA THR A 78 -4.69 14.59 30.82
C THR A 78 -5.02 14.71 32.31
N PRO A 79 -4.28 14.06 33.24
CA PRO A 79 -4.55 14.19 34.67
C PRO A 79 -4.37 15.63 35.18
N ILE A 80 -3.37 16.36 34.67
CA ILE A 80 -3.14 17.76 35.04
C ILE A 80 -4.33 18.62 34.61
N LEU A 81 -4.77 18.47 33.35
CA LEU A 81 -5.92 19.21 32.79
C LEU A 81 -7.22 18.89 33.52
N LYS A 82 -7.46 17.64 33.92
CA LYS A 82 -8.63 17.24 34.70
C LYS A 82 -8.67 17.89 36.09
N VAL A 83 -7.54 17.98 36.76
CA VAL A 83 -7.47 18.63 38.09
C VAL A 83 -7.64 20.13 37.99
N ILE A 84 -7.08 20.77 36.98
CA ILE A 84 -7.20 22.21 36.72
C ILE A 84 -8.66 22.57 36.37
N GLY A 85 -9.36 21.73 35.64
CA GLY A 85 -10.73 21.96 35.22
C GLY A 85 -10.87 23.22 34.36
N ASN A 86 -11.84 24.09 34.68
CA ASN A 86 -12.14 25.35 33.97
C ASN A 86 -11.46 26.59 34.54
N ASP A 87 -10.46 26.43 35.39
CA ASP A 87 -9.75 27.53 36.01
C ASP A 87 -8.84 28.26 35.04
N VAL A 88 -9.22 29.47 34.64
CA VAL A 88 -8.54 30.24 33.58
C VAL A 88 -7.13 30.65 33.97
N GLU A 89 -6.92 31.04 35.25
CA GLU A 89 -5.60 31.49 35.71
C GLU A 89 -4.59 30.32 35.74
N VAL A 90 -5.05 29.19 36.22
CA VAL A 90 -4.22 27.96 36.31
C VAL A 90 -3.90 27.44 34.92
N ARG A 91 -4.85 27.53 33.97
CA ARG A 91 -4.59 27.19 32.56
C ARG A 91 -3.57 28.11 31.92
N ALA A 92 -3.69 29.43 32.12
CA ALA A 92 -2.71 30.40 31.61
C ALA A 92 -1.31 30.14 32.18
N THR A 93 -1.21 29.79 33.45
CA THR A 93 0.06 29.42 34.08
C THR A 93 0.66 28.17 33.48
N LEU A 94 -0.14 27.12 33.24
CA LEU A 94 0.34 25.90 32.57
C LEU A 94 0.82 26.19 31.15
N GLN A 95 0.09 26.99 30.38
CA GLN A 95 0.49 27.38 29.02
C GLN A 95 1.81 28.14 29.00
N ASN A 96 1.97 29.11 29.92
CA ASN A 96 3.21 29.87 30.06
C ASN A 96 4.38 28.92 30.44
N THR A 97 4.17 28.02 31.39
CA THR A 97 5.18 27.03 31.81
C THR A 97 5.61 26.13 30.64
N LEU A 98 4.68 25.59 29.87
CA LEU A 98 4.99 24.76 28.71
C LEU A 98 5.75 25.54 27.62
N THR A 99 5.40 26.79 27.42
CA THR A 99 6.09 27.68 26.48
C THR A 99 7.52 27.97 26.92
N GLU A 100 7.74 28.29 28.19
CA GLU A 100 9.08 28.50 28.75
C GLU A 100 9.95 27.25 28.64
N ILE A 101 9.41 26.08 28.98
CA ILE A 101 10.08 24.81 28.90
C ILE A 101 10.51 24.49 27.46
N SER A 102 9.64 24.73 26.49
CA SER A 102 9.93 24.52 25.07
C SER A 102 11.11 25.40 24.61
N LYS A 103 11.18 26.65 25.07
CA LYS A 103 12.30 27.57 24.81
C LYS A 103 13.59 27.11 25.48
N LEU A 104 13.53 26.64 26.73
CA LEU A 104 14.71 26.14 27.47
C LEU A 104 15.31 24.90 26.80
N ILE A 105 14.48 23.97 26.35
CA ILE A 105 14.92 22.74 25.69
C ILE A 105 15.54 23.05 24.33
N ASN A 106 15.05 24.07 23.63
CA ASN A 106 15.42 24.38 22.23
C ASN A 106 15.45 23.10 21.38
N GLY A 107 14.34 22.40 21.39
CA GLY A 107 14.18 21.09 20.77
C GLY A 107 12.72 20.71 20.57
N LEU A 108 12.37 19.44 20.76
CA LEU A 108 11.03 18.90 20.57
C LEU A 108 10.35 18.65 21.93
N THR A 109 9.16 19.23 22.15
CA THR A 109 8.26 18.89 23.25
C THR A 109 7.05 18.14 22.70
N VAL A 110 6.80 16.94 23.20
CA VAL A 110 5.65 16.09 22.87
C VAL A 110 4.74 16.00 24.09
N LEU A 111 3.50 16.46 23.96
CA LEU A 111 2.48 16.36 24.98
C LEU A 111 1.43 15.35 24.56
N ILE A 112 1.21 14.31 25.35
CA ILE A 112 0.19 13.30 25.09
C ILE A 112 -1.06 13.68 25.88
N HIS A 113 -2.17 13.86 25.17
CA HIS A 113 -3.48 14.16 25.72
C HIS A 113 -4.47 13.08 25.35
N GLU A 114 -5.02 12.38 26.31
CA GLU A 114 -6.06 11.39 26.13
C GLU A 114 -7.43 12.08 26.10
N VAL A 115 -8.18 11.82 25.02
CA VAL A 115 -9.51 12.39 24.80
C VAL A 115 -10.52 11.27 24.56
N GLU A 116 -11.77 11.48 24.98
CA GLU A 116 -12.87 10.55 24.76
C GLU A 116 -13.69 11.01 23.53
N GLY A 117 -13.95 10.09 22.61
CA GLY A 117 -14.73 10.35 21.39
C GLY A 117 -14.00 11.14 20.30
N ASP A 118 -14.75 11.55 19.28
CA ASP A 118 -14.26 12.45 18.22
C ASP A 118 -14.37 13.91 18.74
N VAL A 119 -13.25 14.45 19.20
CA VAL A 119 -13.18 15.81 19.70
C VAL A 119 -12.80 16.74 18.55
N GLU A 120 -13.70 17.67 18.21
CA GLU A 120 -13.42 18.72 17.21
C GLU A 120 -12.57 19.86 17.79
N ASP A 121 -12.71 20.13 19.09
CA ASP A 121 -11.96 21.17 19.78
C ASP A 121 -10.56 20.69 20.15
N LEU A 122 -9.56 21.46 19.76
CA LEU A 122 -8.16 21.20 20.07
C LEU A 122 -7.82 21.47 21.55
N GLY A 123 -8.71 22.12 22.29
CA GLY A 123 -8.49 22.52 23.67
C GLY A 123 -7.26 23.42 23.87
N ASP A 124 -6.97 23.76 25.12
CA ASP A 124 -5.90 24.69 25.48
C ASP A 124 -4.51 24.23 25.05
N VAL A 125 -4.22 22.94 25.16
CA VAL A 125 -2.93 22.35 24.75
C VAL A 125 -2.75 22.43 23.24
N GLY A 126 -3.84 22.28 22.48
CA GLY A 126 -3.82 22.42 21.04
C GLY A 126 -3.50 23.85 20.58
N PHE A 127 -3.94 24.89 21.32
CA PHE A 127 -3.62 26.29 20.98
C PHE A 127 -2.13 26.59 21.11
N VAL A 128 -1.48 26.08 22.12
CA VAL A 128 -0.04 26.31 22.37
C VAL A 128 0.87 25.51 21.43
N SER A 129 0.40 24.35 20.97
CA SER A 129 1.18 23.45 20.13
C SER A 129 1.34 23.96 18.71
N ASP A 130 2.54 23.77 18.12
CA ASP A 130 2.82 24.06 16.71
C ASP A 130 2.24 23.01 15.78
N VAL A 131 2.21 21.75 16.24
CA VAL A 131 1.65 20.61 15.52
C VAL A 131 0.69 19.87 16.44
N VAL A 132 -0.50 19.54 15.93
CA VAL A 132 -1.47 18.67 16.60
C VAL A 132 -1.75 17.46 15.73
N ILE A 133 -1.46 16.30 16.30
CA ILE A 133 -1.73 15.00 15.66
C ILE A 133 -2.79 14.29 16.51
N PHE A 134 -3.94 14.04 15.89
CA PHE A 134 -5.01 13.28 16.52
C PHE A 134 -4.93 11.81 16.07
N MET A 135 -4.92 10.91 17.05
CA MET A 135 -4.85 9.46 16.77
C MET A 135 -6.15 8.81 17.25
N SER A 136 -6.79 8.04 16.36
CA SER A 136 -8.03 7.34 16.65
C SER A 136 -7.96 5.87 16.26
N CYS A 137 -8.84 5.07 16.89
CA CYS A 137 -8.93 3.64 16.66
C CYS A 137 -10.41 3.24 16.54
N LYS A 138 -10.76 2.55 15.44
CA LYS A 138 -12.12 2.04 15.18
C LYS A 138 -12.05 0.59 14.71
N ILE A 139 -13.12 -0.17 14.88
CA ILE A 139 -13.25 -1.52 14.30
C ILE A 139 -14.08 -1.38 13.02
N VAL A 140 -13.52 -1.85 11.90
CA VAL A 140 -14.17 -1.85 10.59
C VAL A 140 -13.98 -3.24 9.98
N ASN A 141 -15.08 -3.92 9.65
CA ASN A 141 -15.05 -5.28 9.08
C ASN A 141 -14.16 -6.27 9.87
N ASN A 142 -14.26 -6.25 11.20
CA ASN A 142 -13.45 -7.02 12.15
C ASN A 142 -11.94 -6.70 12.11
N LEU A 143 -11.52 -5.64 11.43
CA LEU A 143 -10.14 -5.14 11.42
C LEU A 143 -10.04 -3.88 12.27
N ILE A 144 -8.87 -3.69 12.88
CA ILE A 144 -8.59 -2.47 13.64
C ILE A 144 -8.10 -1.39 12.67
N LEU A 145 -8.94 -0.38 12.43
CA LEU A 145 -8.57 0.81 11.68
C LEU A 145 -8.00 1.86 12.63
N ARG A 146 -6.72 2.19 12.50
CA ARG A 146 -6.06 3.28 13.20
C ARG A 146 -5.78 4.43 12.25
N ASN A 147 -6.18 5.62 12.65
CA ASN A 147 -5.96 6.84 11.88
C ASN A 147 -5.09 7.81 12.66
N MET A 148 -4.22 8.49 11.94
CA MET A 148 -3.43 9.63 12.38
C MET A 148 -3.86 10.84 11.56
N GLU A 149 -4.36 11.90 12.22
CA GLU A 149 -4.83 13.11 11.56
C GLU A 149 -3.96 14.29 11.98
N VAL A 150 -3.39 15.00 11.02
CA VAL A 150 -2.68 16.26 11.28
C VAL A 150 -3.71 17.38 11.27
N ARG A 151 -4.18 17.76 12.46
CA ARG A 151 -5.22 18.80 12.63
C ARG A 151 -4.66 20.21 12.64
N LYS A 152 -3.40 20.37 13.01
CA LYS A 152 -2.68 21.64 13.00
C LYS A 152 -1.23 21.43 12.62
N SER A 153 -0.69 22.31 11.80
CA SER A 153 0.72 22.36 11.49
C SER A 153 1.11 23.80 11.15
N ARG A 154 1.85 24.45 12.05
CA ARG A 154 2.36 25.80 11.83
C ARG A 154 3.63 25.74 10.97
N GLY A 155 3.68 26.58 9.95
CA GLY A 155 4.88 26.73 9.10
C GLY A 155 5.14 25.59 8.11
N SER A 156 4.19 24.65 7.94
CA SER A 156 4.32 23.54 6.97
C SER A 156 3.00 23.33 6.22
N PRO A 157 3.02 23.29 4.87
CA PRO A 157 1.83 22.94 4.10
C PRO A 157 1.49 21.45 4.34
N THR A 158 0.28 21.18 4.78
CA THR A 158 -0.20 19.81 5.01
C THR A 158 -1.22 19.47 3.93
N ARG A 159 -0.87 18.55 3.01
CA ARG A 159 -1.77 18.08 1.96
C ARG A 159 -2.57 16.84 2.38
N ILE A 160 -1.93 15.94 3.13
CA ILE A 160 -2.56 14.72 3.63
C ILE A 160 -2.87 14.93 5.10
N ALA A 161 -4.13 15.15 5.41
CA ALA A 161 -4.56 15.38 6.78
C ALA A 161 -4.76 14.08 7.57
N LYS A 162 -5.10 12.96 6.89
CA LYS A 162 -5.44 11.68 7.52
C LYS A 162 -4.63 10.54 6.90
N ILE A 163 -3.96 9.77 7.76
CA ILE A 163 -3.10 8.66 7.36
C ILE A 163 -3.51 7.42 8.17
N VAL A 164 -3.68 6.28 7.49
CA VAL A 164 -3.88 4.99 8.14
C VAL A 164 -2.55 4.44 8.63
N PHE A 165 -2.52 3.84 9.82
CA PHE A 165 -1.33 3.21 10.37
C PHE A 165 -1.66 1.92 11.10
N THR A 166 -0.66 1.07 11.29
CA THR A 166 -0.70 -0.10 12.17
C THR A 166 0.41 -0.04 13.22
N ILE A 167 0.27 -0.86 14.25
CA ILE A 167 1.30 -1.06 15.28
C ILE A 167 1.73 -2.51 15.18
N GLU A 168 2.98 -2.74 14.80
CA GLU A 168 3.53 -4.07 14.60
C GLU A 168 4.60 -4.40 15.64
N GLY A 169 4.60 -5.64 16.09
CA GLY A 169 5.63 -6.13 17.01
C GLY A 169 7.03 -6.02 16.38
N GLY A 170 7.99 -5.48 17.12
CA GLY A 170 9.37 -5.29 16.67
C GLY A 170 9.62 -4.09 15.75
N GLU A 171 8.58 -3.48 15.17
CA GLU A 171 8.71 -2.32 14.24
C GLU A 171 8.06 -1.04 14.78
N GLY A 172 7.09 -1.16 15.70
CA GLY A 172 6.33 -0.03 16.20
C GLY A 172 5.26 0.46 15.21
N ILE A 173 5.18 1.77 15.01
CA ILE A 173 4.17 2.39 14.11
C ILE A 173 4.63 2.30 12.66
N ARG A 174 3.78 1.70 11.83
CA ARG A 174 3.93 1.69 10.37
C ARG A 174 2.78 2.47 9.74
N VAL A 175 3.11 3.52 9.01
CA VAL A 175 2.14 4.38 8.31
C VAL A 175 1.94 3.94 6.86
N PHE A 176 0.71 4.04 6.35
CA PHE A 176 0.35 3.70 4.98
C PHE A 176 0.00 5.00 4.23
N VAL A 177 1.01 5.60 3.61
CA VAL A 177 0.83 6.79 2.78
C VAL A 177 0.56 6.33 1.35
N PRO A 178 -0.65 6.51 0.80
CA PRO A 178 -0.94 6.17 -0.58
C PRO A 178 -0.14 7.09 -1.52
N PRO A 179 0.27 6.59 -2.69
CA PRO A 179 0.82 7.47 -3.71
C PRO A 179 -0.22 8.52 -4.11
N MET A 180 0.17 9.77 -4.15
CA MET A 180 -0.68 10.88 -4.60
C MET A 180 0.04 11.64 -5.70
N LEU A 181 -0.60 11.76 -6.85
CA LEU A 181 -0.10 12.50 -7.99
C LEU A 181 -1.02 13.67 -8.29
N GLU A 182 -0.45 14.85 -8.54
CA GLU A 182 -1.20 16.06 -8.94
C GLU A 182 -1.60 16.00 -10.42
N GLU A 183 -0.80 15.29 -11.22
CA GLU A 183 -0.99 15.15 -12.65
C GLU A 183 -1.62 13.81 -13.01
N VAL A 184 -2.37 13.78 -14.09
CA VAL A 184 -2.84 12.53 -14.72
C VAL A 184 -1.76 12.12 -15.75
N PRO A 185 -0.90 11.14 -15.43
CA PRO A 185 0.18 10.75 -16.34
C PRO A 185 -0.37 10.03 -17.57
N ALA A 186 0.26 10.25 -18.72
CA ALA A 186 -0.03 9.53 -19.95
C ALA A 186 0.90 8.31 -20.11
N PRO A 187 0.46 7.28 -20.87
CA PRO A 187 1.35 6.21 -21.33
C PRO A 187 2.51 6.75 -22.18
N ASP A 188 3.60 6.01 -22.24
CA ASP A 188 4.76 6.38 -23.07
C ASP A 188 4.57 5.91 -24.52
N TYR A 189 3.91 6.70 -25.33
CA TYR A 189 3.63 6.40 -26.74
C TYR A 189 4.89 6.37 -27.63
N THR A 190 6.07 6.71 -27.12
CA THR A 190 7.32 6.67 -27.90
C THR A 190 7.96 5.29 -27.97
N ARG A 191 7.52 4.34 -27.13
CA ARG A 191 8.09 3.00 -26.97
C ARG A 191 7.05 1.90 -27.16
N PRO A 192 6.60 1.60 -28.38
CA PRO A 192 5.62 0.55 -28.61
C PRO A 192 6.20 -0.84 -28.36
N TYR A 193 5.46 -1.67 -27.65
CA TYR A 193 5.70 -3.12 -27.56
C TYR A 193 4.75 -3.83 -28.54
N ASN A 194 5.32 -4.45 -29.55
CA ASN A 194 4.56 -5.26 -30.48
C ASN A 194 4.20 -6.61 -29.88
N HIS A 195 3.03 -7.12 -30.22
CA HIS A 195 2.66 -8.48 -29.87
C HIS A 195 3.56 -9.49 -30.61
N LEU A 196 3.82 -10.64 -29.98
CA LEU A 196 4.56 -11.74 -30.60
C LEU A 196 3.82 -12.33 -31.80
N CYS A 197 2.52 -12.10 -31.90
CA CYS A 197 1.66 -12.63 -32.94
C CYS A 197 1.26 -11.55 -33.94
N ASN A 198 1.46 -11.80 -35.22
CA ASN A 198 1.10 -10.87 -36.29
C ASN A 198 -0.39 -10.56 -36.36
N SER A 199 -1.26 -11.54 -36.04
CA SER A 199 -2.71 -11.34 -36.00
C SER A 199 -3.12 -10.37 -34.91
N LEU A 200 -2.49 -10.43 -33.73
CA LEU A 200 -2.76 -9.50 -32.64
C LEU A 200 -2.21 -8.10 -32.96
N ASN A 201 -1.02 -7.98 -33.52
CA ASN A 201 -0.47 -6.69 -33.93
C ASN A 201 -1.40 -5.93 -34.89
N ARG A 202 -2.01 -6.64 -35.84
CA ARG A 202 -2.94 -6.03 -36.80
C ARG A 202 -4.30 -5.65 -36.19
N LYS A 203 -4.79 -6.42 -35.24
CA LYS A 203 -6.13 -6.25 -34.67
C LYS A 203 -6.16 -5.41 -33.40
N VAL A 204 -5.13 -5.45 -32.60
CA VAL A 204 -5.04 -4.78 -31.30
C VAL A 204 -4.13 -3.56 -31.37
N GLY A 205 -3.11 -3.61 -32.23
CA GLY A 205 -2.03 -2.63 -32.24
C GLY A 205 -1.02 -2.85 -31.11
N PRO A 206 0.04 -2.04 -31.03
CA PRO A 206 1.06 -2.18 -30.00
C PRO A 206 0.53 -1.80 -28.62
N VAL A 207 1.18 -2.30 -27.58
CA VAL A 207 0.96 -1.89 -26.18
C VAL A 207 2.08 -0.94 -25.78
N TYR A 208 1.77 0.07 -24.97
CA TYR A 208 2.73 1.08 -24.56
C TYR A 208 3.02 1.00 -23.06
N PRO A 209 4.26 1.34 -22.62
CA PRO A 209 4.58 1.40 -21.19
C PRO A 209 3.66 2.36 -20.44
N GLY A 210 3.08 1.87 -19.35
CA GLY A 210 2.12 2.64 -18.56
C GLY A 210 0.68 2.56 -19.05
N GLU A 211 0.37 1.82 -20.13
CA GLU A 211 -1.01 1.54 -20.50
C GLU A 211 -1.70 0.66 -19.45
N VAL A 212 -3.00 0.91 -19.28
CA VAL A 212 -3.89 0.13 -18.43
C VAL A 212 -4.84 -0.68 -19.31
N ILE A 213 -4.78 -1.99 -19.16
CA ILE A 213 -5.59 -2.95 -19.89
C ILE A 213 -6.56 -3.60 -18.91
N PHE A 214 -7.85 -3.42 -19.11
CA PHE A 214 -8.88 -4.07 -18.32
C PHE A 214 -9.50 -5.22 -19.10
N LEU A 215 -9.34 -6.44 -18.59
CA LEU A 215 -9.87 -7.66 -19.18
C LEU A 215 -10.99 -8.24 -18.32
N VAL A 216 -12.19 -8.32 -18.88
CA VAL A 216 -13.34 -8.95 -18.23
C VAL A 216 -13.60 -10.31 -18.86
N HIS A 217 -13.59 -11.33 -18.01
CA HIS A 217 -13.81 -12.70 -18.41
C HIS A 217 -14.80 -13.39 -17.45
N PRO A 218 -15.96 -13.88 -17.93
CA PRO A 218 -17.01 -14.47 -17.08
C PRO A 218 -16.57 -15.74 -16.34
N ASN A 219 -15.48 -16.34 -16.78
CA ASN A 219 -14.86 -17.49 -16.12
C ASN A 219 -13.36 -17.31 -16.07
N LEU A 220 -12.81 -17.01 -14.89
CA LEU A 220 -11.37 -16.82 -14.69
C LEU A 220 -10.52 -18.04 -15.10
N ALA A 221 -11.12 -19.18 -15.43
CA ALA A 221 -10.40 -20.36 -15.89
C ALA A 221 -9.62 -20.15 -17.19
N TYR A 222 -10.08 -19.24 -18.06
CA TYR A 222 -9.42 -18.96 -19.35
C TYR A 222 -8.29 -17.93 -19.25
N VAL A 223 -8.12 -17.31 -18.10
CA VAL A 223 -7.03 -16.35 -17.85
C VAL A 223 -5.65 -17.00 -18.04
N ASP A 224 -5.58 -18.31 -17.91
CA ASP A 224 -4.32 -19.09 -18.03
C ASP A 224 -3.64 -18.92 -19.38
N TYR A 225 -4.42 -18.92 -20.47
CA TYR A 225 -3.87 -18.72 -21.81
C TYR A 225 -3.28 -17.31 -21.99
N MET A 226 -3.92 -16.31 -21.42
CA MET A 226 -3.38 -14.95 -21.40
C MET A 226 -2.11 -14.87 -20.56
N LEU A 227 -2.11 -15.47 -19.38
CA LEU A 227 -0.92 -15.51 -18.51
C LEU A 227 0.22 -16.28 -19.18
N ALA A 228 -0.07 -17.40 -19.86
CA ALA A 228 0.91 -18.14 -20.64
C ALA A 228 1.48 -17.29 -21.80
N TYR A 229 0.65 -16.54 -22.50
CA TYR A 229 1.08 -15.61 -23.54
C TYR A 229 1.98 -14.51 -22.97
N LEU A 230 1.59 -13.89 -21.85
CA LEU A 230 2.41 -12.89 -21.16
C LEU A 230 3.73 -13.49 -20.67
N THR A 231 3.71 -14.74 -20.19
CA THR A 231 4.93 -15.46 -19.78
C THR A 231 5.91 -15.61 -20.95
N LEU A 232 5.42 -16.05 -22.11
CA LEU A 232 6.28 -16.13 -23.32
C LEU A 232 6.81 -14.75 -23.72
N THR A 233 5.96 -13.74 -23.66
CA THR A 233 6.36 -12.35 -23.94
C THR A 233 7.45 -11.90 -22.97
N ALA A 234 7.32 -12.19 -21.68
CA ALA A 234 8.32 -11.86 -20.66
C ALA A 234 9.66 -12.53 -20.92
N ILE A 235 9.65 -13.82 -21.27
CA ILE A 235 10.88 -14.58 -21.57
C ILE A 235 11.58 -14.00 -22.82
N ILE A 236 10.83 -13.76 -23.90
CA ILE A 236 11.38 -13.27 -25.17
C ILE A 236 11.92 -11.86 -25.05
N TYR A 237 11.20 -10.96 -24.39
CA TYR A 237 11.64 -9.58 -24.18
C TYR A 237 12.54 -9.39 -22.94
N LYS A 238 12.85 -10.46 -22.22
CA LYS A 238 13.62 -10.44 -20.96
C LYS A 238 13.06 -9.43 -19.95
N ALA A 239 11.73 -9.33 -19.90
CA ALA A 239 11.01 -8.38 -19.05
C ALA A 239 10.49 -9.06 -17.78
N LYS A 240 10.48 -8.34 -16.65
CA LYS A 240 9.91 -8.85 -15.40
C LYS A 240 8.41 -8.59 -15.34
N ILE A 241 7.65 -9.58 -14.93
CA ILE A 241 6.19 -9.47 -14.65
C ILE A 241 5.93 -9.77 -13.19
N LEU A 242 5.13 -8.92 -12.55
CA LEU A 242 4.58 -9.17 -11.22
C LEU A 242 3.10 -9.52 -11.37
N ILE A 243 2.71 -10.71 -10.91
CA ILE A 243 1.30 -11.13 -10.84
C ILE A 243 0.86 -11.06 -9.39
N ILE A 244 -0.17 -10.28 -9.12
CA ILE A 244 -0.80 -10.17 -7.81
C ILE A 244 -2.18 -10.83 -7.92
N SER A 245 -2.34 -11.94 -7.23
CA SER A 245 -3.60 -12.69 -7.22
C SER A 245 -4.33 -12.51 -5.91
N TYR A 246 -5.59 -12.15 -6.00
CA TYR A 246 -6.49 -12.02 -4.87
C TYR A 246 -7.43 -13.22 -4.69
N LEU A 247 -7.56 -14.06 -5.71
CA LEU A 247 -8.54 -15.16 -5.73
C LEU A 247 -7.89 -16.53 -5.93
N ILE A 248 -6.81 -16.61 -6.72
CA ILE A 248 -6.20 -17.89 -7.13
C ILE A 248 -4.85 -18.05 -6.43
N PRO A 249 -4.61 -19.19 -5.76
CA PRO A 249 -3.32 -19.47 -5.14
C PRO A 249 -2.16 -19.41 -6.15
N PRO A 250 -1.01 -18.82 -5.81
CA PRO A 250 0.14 -18.68 -6.72
C PRO A 250 0.58 -20.01 -7.37
N GLN A 251 0.60 -21.09 -6.60
CA GLN A 251 0.98 -22.42 -7.10
C GLN A 251 0.04 -22.93 -8.20
N HIS A 252 -1.26 -22.65 -8.06
CA HIS A 252 -2.25 -23.03 -9.08
C HIS A 252 -2.05 -22.22 -10.35
N ILE A 253 -1.71 -20.93 -10.25
CA ILE A 253 -1.42 -20.09 -11.41
C ILE A 253 -0.21 -20.65 -12.17
N ILE A 254 0.89 -20.98 -11.49
CA ILE A 254 2.10 -21.54 -12.12
C ILE A 254 1.77 -22.85 -12.87
N GLN A 255 1.10 -23.80 -12.20
CA GLN A 255 0.74 -25.09 -12.80
C GLN A 255 -0.15 -24.92 -14.03
N ARG A 256 -1.13 -24.03 -13.98
CA ARG A 256 -2.05 -23.77 -15.08
C ARG A 256 -1.34 -23.06 -16.24
N VAL A 257 -0.43 -22.12 -15.96
CA VAL A 257 0.41 -21.46 -16.96
C VAL A 257 1.29 -22.47 -17.65
N LEU A 258 1.99 -23.36 -16.92
CA LEU A 258 2.81 -24.42 -17.49
C LEU A 258 2.02 -25.31 -18.44
N LYS A 259 0.85 -25.80 -18.00
CA LYS A 259 -0.04 -26.61 -18.84
C LYS A 259 -0.49 -25.88 -20.10
N SER A 260 -0.81 -24.59 -19.99
CA SER A 260 -1.20 -23.77 -21.15
C SER A 260 -0.03 -23.54 -22.11
N LEU A 261 1.18 -23.38 -21.58
CA LEU A 261 2.40 -23.26 -22.38
C LEU A 261 2.68 -24.55 -23.18
N GLU A 262 2.52 -25.73 -22.57
CA GLU A 262 2.64 -27.02 -23.27
C GLU A 262 1.67 -27.11 -24.46
N ILE A 263 0.42 -26.68 -24.29
CA ILE A 263 -0.59 -26.67 -25.36
C ILE A 263 -0.20 -25.69 -26.48
N ILE A 264 0.24 -24.48 -26.11
CA ILE A 264 0.61 -23.44 -27.09
C ILE A 264 1.86 -23.85 -27.86
N THR A 265 2.87 -24.40 -27.20
CA THR A 265 4.22 -24.61 -27.76
C THR A 265 4.45 -26.02 -28.29
N THR A 266 3.59 -26.98 -27.98
CA THR A 266 3.64 -28.43 -28.38
C THR A 266 4.83 -29.23 -27.89
N LYS A 267 5.68 -28.72 -27.07
CA LYS A 267 6.76 -29.26 -26.24
C LYS A 267 7.64 -28.06 -25.88
N SER A 268 7.40 -27.51 -24.75
CA SER A 268 8.28 -26.45 -24.28
C SER A 268 9.27 -27.03 -23.28
N GLY A 269 10.56 -26.81 -23.51
CA GLY A 269 11.54 -26.89 -22.43
C GLY A 269 11.41 -25.76 -21.41
N ILE A 270 10.22 -25.14 -21.31
CA ILE A 270 9.94 -24.07 -20.35
C ILE A 270 9.66 -24.74 -19.01
N THR A 271 10.57 -24.55 -18.09
CA THR A 271 10.48 -25.07 -16.71
C THR A 271 9.93 -24.00 -15.78
N GLU A 272 9.46 -24.42 -14.61
CA GLU A 272 9.06 -23.50 -13.55
C GLU A 272 10.22 -22.59 -13.14
N GLU A 273 11.43 -23.09 -13.09
CA GLU A 273 12.64 -22.32 -12.80
C GLU A 273 12.84 -21.16 -13.80
N LEU A 274 12.69 -21.46 -15.12
CA LEU A 274 12.77 -20.41 -16.14
C LEU A 274 11.68 -19.35 -15.97
N ILE A 275 10.46 -19.77 -15.64
CA ILE A 275 9.35 -18.84 -15.37
C ILE A 275 9.68 -17.93 -14.19
N ASN A 276 10.19 -18.49 -13.09
CA ASN A 276 10.50 -17.74 -11.87
C ASN A 276 11.59 -16.69 -12.05
N ASN A 277 12.43 -16.80 -13.11
CA ASN A 277 13.40 -15.75 -13.45
C ASN A 277 12.76 -14.46 -13.98
N TYR A 278 11.57 -14.56 -14.57
CA TYR A 278 10.88 -13.43 -15.21
C TYR A 278 9.56 -13.08 -14.52
N ILE A 279 8.93 -14.02 -13.84
CA ILE A 279 7.61 -13.85 -13.27
C ILE A 279 7.63 -14.08 -11.78
N VAL A 280 7.12 -13.10 -11.04
CA VAL A 280 6.88 -13.21 -9.60
C VAL A 280 5.38 -13.22 -9.37
N ILE A 281 4.88 -14.25 -8.68
CA ILE A 281 3.47 -14.37 -8.34
C ILE A 281 3.30 -14.22 -6.83
N LYS A 282 2.44 -13.30 -6.40
CA LYS A 282 2.10 -13.07 -5.00
C LYS A 282 0.60 -13.19 -4.79
N GLY A 283 0.21 -13.97 -3.79
CA GLY A 283 -1.17 -14.02 -3.32
C GLY A 283 -1.37 -13.00 -2.21
N LEU A 284 -2.40 -12.19 -2.29
CA LEU A 284 -2.80 -11.27 -1.22
C LEU A 284 -4.27 -11.53 -0.88
N ASN A 285 -4.54 -11.88 0.39
CA ASN A 285 -5.91 -11.99 0.85
C ASN A 285 -6.45 -10.60 1.22
N PRO A 286 -7.41 -10.06 0.45
CA PRO A 286 -7.92 -8.71 0.68
C PRO A 286 -8.71 -8.57 1.97
N SER A 287 -9.27 -9.66 2.49
CA SER A 287 -10.10 -9.64 3.71
C SER A 287 -9.29 -9.46 5.01
N THR A 288 -7.97 -9.59 4.95
CA THR A 288 -7.08 -9.48 6.11
C THR A 288 -6.38 -8.14 6.22
N HIS A 289 -6.66 -7.20 5.31
CA HIS A 289 -5.96 -5.93 5.19
C HIS A 289 -6.93 -4.78 4.99
N LEU A 290 -6.58 -3.62 5.52
CA LEU A 290 -7.24 -2.38 5.14
C LEU A 290 -6.85 -2.01 3.69
N PRO A 291 -7.70 -1.29 2.93
CA PRO A 291 -7.41 -0.91 1.55
C PRO A 291 -6.07 -0.18 1.39
N GLU A 292 -5.76 0.76 2.27
CA GLU A 292 -4.50 1.52 2.28
C GLU A 292 -3.28 0.61 2.53
N GLU A 293 -3.43 -0.36 3.43
CA GLU A 293 -2.40 -1.37 3.69
C GLU A 293 -2.18 -2.26 2.47
N ALA A 294 -3.25 -2.69 1.81
CA ALA A 294 -3.17 -3.49 0.59
C ALA A 294 -2.44 -2.74 -0.52
N VAL A 295 -2.77 -1.45 -0.75
CA VAL A 295 -2.07 -0.58 -1.70
C VAL A 295 -0.60 -0.42 -1.33
N TYR A 296 -0.28 -0.19 -0.05
CA TYR A 296 1.09 -0.11 0.42
C TYR A 296 1.90 -1.39 0.10
N LYS A 297 1.32 -2.58 0.35
CA LYS A 297 1.95 -3.86 0.03
C LYS A 297 2.21 -4.01 -1.46
N VAL A 298 1.26 -3.60 -2.31
CA VAL A 298 1.46 -3.56 -3.76
C VAL A 298 2.62 -2.64 -4.14
N VAL A 299 2.63 -1.41 -3.63
CA VAL A 299 3.71 -0.43 -3.90
C VAL A 299 5.08 -0.97 -3.45
N LYS A 300 5.15 -1.62 -2.29
CA LYS A 300 6.38 -2.27 -1.83
C LYS A 300 6.86 -3.35 -2.80
N LEU A 301 5.97 -4.23 -3.25
CA LEU A 301 6.29 -5.26 -4.25
C LEU A 301 6.79 -4.65 -5.56
N LEU A 302 6.18 -3.55 -6.03
CA LEU A 302 6.63 -2.84 -7.23
C LEU A 302 8.06 -2.29 -7.08
N MET A 303 8.39 -1.74 -5.91
CA MET A 303 9.73 -1.24 -5.62
C MET A 303 10.77 -2.35 -5.54
N ASP A 304 10.42 -3.48 -4.92
CA ASP A 304 11.32 -4.62 -4.74
C ASP A 304 11.62 -5.33 -6.07
N TYR A 305 10.60 -5.56 -6.90
CA TYR A 305 10.73 -6.35 -8.14
C TYR A 305 10.97 -5.52 -9.39
N LYS A 306 10.59 -4.25 -9.41
CA LYS A 306 10.70 -3.32 -10.56
C LYS A 306 10.19 -3.96 -11.86
N PRO A 307 8.93 -4.41 -11.90
CA PRO A 307 8.38 -5.10 -13.06
C PRO A 307 8.12 -4.13 -14.21
N ALA A 308 8.19 -4.62 -15.45
CA ALA A 308 7.72 -3.89 -16.63
C ALA A 308 6.19 -4.00 -16.79
N VAL A 309 5.62 -5.10 -16.31
CA VAL A 309 4.17 -5.37 -16.34
C VAL A 309 3.71 -5.83 -14.97
N VAL A 310 2.58 -5.31 -14.51
CA VAL A 310 1.86 -5.83 -13.35
C VAL A 310 0.52 -6.41 -13.80
N VAL A 311 0.18 -7.59 -13.29
CA VAL A 311 -1.11 -8.25 -13.56
C VAL A 311 -1.84 -8.42 -12.24
N PHE A 312 -3.04 -7.87 -12.15
CA PHE A 312 -3.95 -8.10 -11.03
C PHE A 312 -4.97 -9.16 -11.44
N VAL A 313 -5.03 -10.28 -10.72
CA VAL A 313 -5.97 -11.38 -10.95
C VAL A 313 -7.04 -11.38 -9.87
N GLY A 314 -8.27 -11.05 -10.26
CA GLY A 314 -9.32 -10.60 -9.35
C GLY A 314 -9.11 -9.13 -8.98
N THR A 315 -10.16 -8.43 -8.59
CA THR A 315 -10.11 -7.00 -8.28
C THR A 315 -10.45 -6.58 -6.84
N PRO A 316 -10.18 -7.31 -5.79
CA PRO A 316 -10.10 -6.71 -4.45
C PRO A 316 -8.64 -6.29 -4.20
N PRO A 317 -8.32 -5.16 -3.83
CA PRO A 317 -9.01 -4.11 -3.11
C PRO A 317 -9.84 -3.21 -4.01
N LEU A 318 -9.97 -3.55 -5.31
CA LEU A 318 -10.59 -2.73 -6.33
C LEU A 318 -12.11 -3.00 -6.51
N GLY A 319 -12.67 -4.07 -5.97
CA GLY A 319 -14.07 -4.46 -6.21
C GLY A 319 -14.98 -4.64 -5.01
N ILE A 320 -14.46 -4.89 -3.83
CA ILE A 320 -15.29 -5.01 -2.62
C ILE A 320 -15.34 -3.65 -1.96
N LYS A 321 -16.41 -2.89 -2.20
CA LYS A 321 -16.73 -1.73 -1.35
C LYS A 321 -16.95 -2.25 0.06
N PRO A 322 -16.07 -1.97 1.02
CA PRO A 322 -16.39 -2.27 2.40
C PRO A 322 -17.64 -1.49 2.76
N THR A 323 -18.70 -2.17 3.19
CA THR A 323 -19.90 -1.53 3.69
C THR A 323 -19.49 -0.59 4.83
N GLY A 324 -19.69 0.73 4.64
CA GLY A 324 -19.35 1.76 5.63
C GLY A 324 -18.01 2.49 5.42
N MET A 325 -17.26 2.23 4.33
CA MET A 325 -16.13 3.07 3.92
C MET A 325 -16.54 4.00 2.77
N ASP A 326 -16.45 5.29 3.04
CA ASP A 326 -16.76 6.38 2.12
C ASP A 326 -15.82 6.42 0.90
N THR A 327 -16.19 7.22 -0.07
CA THR A 327 -15.57 7.76 -1.30
C THR A 327 -14.04 7.63 -1.47
N ASN A 328 -13.29 7.34 -0.41
CA ASN A 328 -11.83 7.28 -0.41
C ASN A 328 -11.27 6.07 -1.20
N TYR A 329 -12.05 5.00 -1.34
CA TYR A 329 -11.64 3.78 -2.02
C TYR A 329 -11.37 3.98 -3.52
N ASN A 330 -12.26 4.69 -4.21
CA ASN A 330 -12.09 5.02 -5.61
C ASN A 330 -10.82 5.87 -5.83
N ASN A 331 -10.53 6.77 -4.89
CA ASN A 331 -9.33 7.60 -4.94
C ASN A 331 -8.05 6.77 -4.77
N LEU A 332 -8.06 5.75 -3.93
CA LEU A 332 -6.92 4.84 -3.76
C LEU A 332 -6.61 4.09 -5.06
N ILE A 333 -7.65 3.60 -5.75
CA ILE A 333 -7.51 2.91 -7.04
C ILE A 333 -6.95 3.85 -8.09
N MET A 334 -7.56 5.03 -8.25
CA MET A 334 -7.09 6.04 -9.20
C MET A 334 -5.63 6.38 -8.97
N ASN A 335 -5.27 6.66 -7.72
CA ASN A 335 -3.89 7.00 -7.35
C ASN A 335 -2.92 5.85 -7.60
N LEU A 336 -3.31 4.61 -7.33
CA LEU A 336 -2.48 3.44 -7.64
C LEU A 336 -2.28 3.29 -9.15
N ILE A 337 -3.33 3.41 -9.95
CA ILE A 337 -3.26 3.32 -11.42
C ILE A 337 -2.39 4.46 -11.97
N PHE A 338 -2.57 5.69 -11.50
CA PHE A 338 -1.74 6.82 -11.93
C PHE A 338 -0.28 6.65 -11.52
N TYR A 339 -0.03 6.11 -10.34
CA TYR A 339 1.33 5.80 -9.88
C TYR A 339 2.01 4.75 -10.77
N LEU A 340 1.31 3.66 -11.11
CA LEU A 340 1.79 2.64 -12.04
C LEU A 340 2.10 3.24 -13.41
N ARG A 341 1.21 4.09 -13.93
CA ARG A 341 1.40 4.80 -15.19
C ARG A 341 2.60 5.74 -15.14
N ARG A 342 2.78 6.48 -14.05
CA ARG A 342 3.96 7.35 -13.83
C ARG A 342 5.27 6.56 -13.82
N LEU A 343 5.26 5.36 -13.27
CA LEU A 343 6.40 4.43 -13.29
C LEU A 343 6.58 3.73 -14.65
N ARG A 344 5.72 4.01 -15.63
CA ARG A 344 5.68 3.34 -16.96
C ARG A 344 5.50 1.83 -16.86
N ILE A 345 4.83 1.35 -15.84
CA ILE A 345 4.49 -0.06 -15.64
C ILE A 345 3.17 -0.31 -16.36
N THR A 346 3.18 -1.19 -17.37
CA THR A 346 1.95 -1.63 -18.03
C THR A 346 1.12 -2.45 -17.05
N THR A 347 -0.14 -2.08 -16.91
CA THR A 347 -1.04 -2.66 -15.91
C THR A 347 -2.11 -3.48 -16.61
N VAL A 348 -2.24 -4.75 -16.25
CA VAL A 348 -3.31 -5.64 -16.71
C VAL A 348 -4.19 -5.98 -15.52
N ILE A 349 -5.46 -5.63 -15.58
CA ILE A 349 -6.45 -5.95 -14.55
C ILE A 349 -7.40 -6.99 -15.14
N VAL A 350 -7.56 -8.11 -14.45
CA VAL A 350 -8.41 -9.22 -14.88
C VAL A 350 -9.51 -9.44 -13.86
N ASP A 351 -10.75 -9.34 -14.30
CA ASP A 351 -11.93 -9.57 -13.45
C ASP A 351 -12.99 -10.41 -14.15
N ASP A 352 -13.92 -10.94 -13.38
CA ASP A 352 -15.11 -11.64 -13.91
C ASP A 352 -16.32 -10.71 -14.06
N HIS A 353 -16.24 -9.46 -13.54
CA HIS A 353 -17.29 -8.47 -13.57
C HIS A 353 -16.81 -7.13 -14.14
N ASP A 354 -17.74 -6.39 -14.75
CA ASP A 354 -17.50 -5.01 -15.17
C ASP A 354 -17.33 -4.09 -13.95
N ASN A 355 -16.29 -3.26 -13.98
CA ASN A 355 -16.05 -2.19 -13.02
C ASN A 355 -15.92 -0.87 -13.78
N GLU A 356 -16.93 -0.01 -13.66
CA GLU A 356 -17.01 1.24 -14.45
C GLU A 356 -15.84 2.19 -14.17
N LEU A 357 -15.33 2.25 -12.94
CA LEU A 357 -14.16 3.08 -12.64
C LEU A 357 -12.91 2.54 -13.33
N VAL A 358 -12.63 1.25 -13.20
CA VAL A 358 -11.46 0.62 -13.82
C VAL A 358 -11.55 0.73 -15.34
N LYS A 359 -12.74 0.55 -15.91
CA LYS A 359 -13.00 0.70 -17.33
C LYS A 359 -12.75 2.13 -17.81
N ALA A 360 -13.21 3.14 -17.06
CA ALA A 360 -12.97 4.55 -17.39
C ALA A 360 -11.47 4.93 -17.32
N LEU A 361 -10.71 4.29 -16.44
CA LEU A 361 -9.27 4.50 -16.28
C LEU A 361 -8.42 3.68 -17.28
N SER A 362 -9.02 2.70 -17.96
CA SER A 362 -8.32 1.83 -18.91
C SER A 362 -8.12 2.48 -20.27
N ASP A 363 -6.94 2.25 -20.86
CA ASP A 363 -6.63 2.65 -22.22
C ASP A 363 -7.14 1.61 -23.23
N MET A 364 -7.24 0.35 -22.76
CA MET A 364 -7.76 -0.78 -23.54
C MET A 364 -8.70 -1.61 -22.66
N PHE A 365 -9.91 -1.84 -23.14
CA PHE A 365 -10.89 -2.71 -22.50
C PHE A 365 -11.12 -3.95 -23.36
N ILE A 366 -10.98 -5.11 -22.77
CA ILE A 366 -11.12 -6.41 -23.42
C ILE A 366 -12.26 -7.17 -22.75
N ARG A 367 -13.28 -7.52 -23.50
CA ARG A 367 -14.40 -8.34 -22.99
C ARG A 367 -14.42 -9.69 -23.68
N VAL A 368 -14.33 -10.74 -22.91
CA VAL A 368 -14.51 -12.12 -23.36
C VAL A 368 -15.96 -12.51 -23.16
N LYS A 369 -16.62 -12.94 -24.25
CA LYS A 369 -17.99 -13.44 -24.23
C LYS A 369 -18.03 -14.91 -24.61
N GLU A 370 -18.70 -15.71 -23.81
CA GLU A 370 -19.02 -17.08 -24.13
C GLU A 370 -20.42 -17.16 -24.70
N TYR A 371 -20.59 -17.88 -25.78
CA TYR A 371 -21.90 -18.13 -26.38
C TYR A 371 -21.96 -19.55 -26.96
N THR A 372 -23.14 -20.10 -27.05
CA THR A 372 -23.36 -21.40 -27.67
C THR A 372 -23.96 -21.23 -29.07
N LYS A 373 -23.39 -21.92 -30.05
CA LYS A 373 -23.91 -21.93 -31.44
C LYS A 373 -24.43 -23.33 -31.75
N GLY A 374 -25.65 -23.36 -32.33
CA GLY A 374 -26.33 -24.58 -32.75
C GLY A 374 -27.63 -24.84 -32.00
N LYS A 375 -28.67 -25.30 -32.72
CA LYS A 375 -30.01 -25.60 -32.15
C LYS A 375 -30.02 -26.97 -31.45
N ILE A 376 -29.31 -27.95 -31.99
CA ILE A 376 -29.29 -29.35 -31.51
C ILE A 376 -27.98 -29.65 -30.77
N PHE A 377 -26.83 -29.31 -31.34
CA PHE A 377 -25.54 -29.42 -30.70
C PHE A 377 -25.06 -28.03 -30.26
N ARG A 378 -25.10 -27.80 -28.95
CA ARG A 378 -24.62 -26.56 -28.32
C ARG A 378 -23.10 -26.55 -28.25
N ILE A 379 -22.43 -26.04 -29.27
CA ILE A 379 -20.97 -25.92 -29.28
C ILE A 379 -20.59 -24.61 -28.59
N PRO A 380 -19.86 -24.63 -27.48
CA PRO A 380 -19.40 -23.42 -26.83
C PRO A 380 -18.44 -22.66 -27.76
N ARG A 381 -18.58 -21.38 -27.82
CA ARG A 381 -17.71 -20.47 -28.59
C ARG A 381 -17.34 -19.27 -27.76
N VAL A 382 -16.18 -18.74 -28.04
CA VAL A 382 -15.65 -17.55 -27.38
C VAL A 382 -15.46 -16.46 -28.44
N SER A 383 -15.91 -15.26 -28.12
CA SER A 383 -15.58 -14.05 -28.86
C SER A 383 -14.92 -13.05 -27.92
N VAL A 384 -13.94 -12.32 -28.42
CA VAL A 384 -13.20 -11.32 -27.65
C VAL A 384 -13.42 -9.98 -28.34
N GLU A 385 -14.09 -9.08 -27.66
CA GLU A 385 -14.29 -7.70 -28.08
C GLU A 385 -13.20 -6.82 -27.49
N ILE A 386 -12.63 -5.94 -28.28
CA ILE A 386 -11.58 -5.01 -27.84
C ILE A 386 -12.03 -3.60 -28.15
N LEU A 387 -12.05 -2.78 -27.11
CA LEU A 387 -12.25 -1.34 -27.20
C LEU A 387 -10.95 -0.65 -26.78
N ARG A 388 -10.49 0.29 -27.59
CA ARG A 388 -9.35 1.14 -27.25
C ARG A 388 -9.80 2.59 -27.35
N LYS A 389 -9.62 3.36 -26.27
CA LYS A 389 -10.08 4.75 -26.17
C LYS A 389 -11.55 4.93 -26.60
N ASN A 390 -12.41 3.99 -26.18
CA ASN A 390 -13.86 3.93 -26.51
C ASN A 390 -14.20 3.64 -27.98
N GLU A 391 -13.24 3.37 -28.84
CA GLU A 391 -13.47 2.88 -30.18
C GLU A 391 -13.44 1.36 -30.24
N VAL A 392 -14.43 0.73 -30.88
CA VAL A 392 -14.42 -0.72 -31.12
C VAL A 392 -13.40 -1.03 -32.21
N LEU A 393 -12.26 -1.61 -31.80
CA LEU A 393 -11.19 -1.89 -32.75
C LEU A 393 -11.47 -3.13 -33.59
N ASN A 394 -11.75 -4.25 -32.93
CA ASN A 394 -11.91 -5.53 -33.64
C ASN A 394 -12.43 -6.64 -32.73
N THR A 395 -12.89 -7.72 -33.34
CA THR A 395 -13.20 -8.97 -32.66
C THR A 395 -12.11 -9.99 -32.93
N ILE A 396 -11.51 -10.56 -31.89
CA ILE A 396 -10.59 -11.69 -31.98
C ILE A 396 -11.41 -12.97 -32.02
N THR A 397 -11.10 -13.83 -32.98
CA THR A 397 -11.76 -15.11 -33.20
C THR A 397 -10.84 -16.28 -32.85
N LEU A 398 -11.38 -17.49 -32.76
CA LEU A 398 -10.60 -18.72 -32.57
C LEU A 398 -9.50 -18.88 -33.65
N LYS A 399 -9.76 -18.43 -34.90
CA LYS A 399 -8.78 -18.44 -35.98
C LYS A 399 -7.55 -17.59 -35.65
N ASP A 400 -7.75 -16.45 -35.04
CA ASP A 400 -6.65 -15.56 -34.62
C ASP A 400 -5.78 -16.19 -33.55
N PHE A 401 -6.37 -16.89 -32.58
CA PHE A 401 -5.63 -17.65 -31.58
C PHE A 401 -4.81 -18.81 -32.16
N ILE A 402 -5.38 -19.54 -33.14
CA ILE A 402 -4.67 -20.61 -33.84
C ILE A 402 -3.48 -20.03 -34.63
N LEU A 403 -3.64 -18.91 -35.30
CA LEU A 403 -2.56 -18.22 -36.01
C LEU A 403 -1.49 -17.75 -35.04
N CYS A 404 -1.89 -17.16 -33.93
CA CYS A 404 -0.99 -16.73 -32.87
C CYS A 404 -0.16 -17.90 -32.32
N ALA A 405 -0.77 -19.04 -32.03
CA ALA A 405 -0.04 -20.23 -31.59
C ALA A 405 0.99 -20.72 -32.61
N LYS A 406 0.69 -20.61 -33.92
CA LYS A 406 1.67 -20.92 -35.00
C LYS A 406 2.85 -19.95 -35.01
N ASP A 407 2.58 -18.64 -34.89
CA ASP A 407 3.61 -17.60 -34.82
C ASP A 407 4.55 -17.86 -33.63
N LEU A 408 3.98 -18.11 -32.44
CA LEU A 408 4.75 -18.41 -31.22
C LEU A 408 5.66 -19.65 -31.37
N ARG A 409 5.12 -20.72 -31.96
CA ARG A 409 5.92 -21.93 -32.24
C ARG A 409 7.07 -21.66 -33.21
N SER A 410 6.85 -20.79 -34.20
CA SER A 410 7.91 -20.39 -35.16
C SER A 410 9.03 -19.60 -34.47
N ILE A 411 8.66 -18.67 -33.59
CA ILE A 411 9.63 -17.87 -32.80
C ILE A 411 10.50 -18.79 -31.91
N LEU A 412 9.85 -19.67 -31.14
CA LEU A 412 10.56 -20.60 -30.26
C LEU A 412 11.47 -21.60 -30.98
N LYS A 413 11.15 -21.97 -32.22
CA LYS A 413 12.03 -22.82 -33.05
C LYS A 413 13.26 -22.08 -33.58
N ARG A 414 13.15 -20.76 -33.84
CA ARG A 414 14.25 -19.96 -34.39
C ARG A 414 15.29 -19.59 -33.33
N ASP A 415 14.85 -19.35 -32.13
CA ASP A 415 15.71 -18.91 -31.04
C ASP A 415 15.94 -20.04 -30.02
N LYS A 416 16.89 -20.94 -30.35
CA LYS A 416 17.26 -22.05 -29.46
C LYS A 416 17.86 -21.59 -28.13
N THR A 417 18.29 -20.33 -28.02
CA THR A 417 18.86 -19.79 -26.78
C THR A 417 17.79 -19.46 -25.71
N LEU A 418 16.53 -19.40 -26.12
CA LEU A 418 15.40 -19.16 -25.20
C LEU A 418 14.98 -20.41 -24.41
N LEU A 419 15.41 -21.58 -24.85
CA LEU A 419 15.11 -22.88 -24.22
C LEU A 419 16.42 -23.50 -23.74
N PRO A 420 16.55 -23.93 -22.49
CA PRO A 420 17.70 -24.70 -22.06
C PRO A 420 17.81 -25.97 -22.93
N THR A 421 18.97 -26.19 -23.51
CA THR A 421 19.27 -27.42 -24.26
C THR A 421 19.14 -28.60 -23.33
N THR A 422 18.42 -29.63 -23.75
CA THR A 422 18.14 -30.88 -23.02
C THR A 422 19.40 -31.69 -22.66
N GLU A 423 20.60 -31.15 -22.88
CA GLU A 423 21.89 -31.83 -22.66
C GLU A 423 22.56 -31.57 -21.31
N ALA A 424 21.89 -30.83 -20.40
CA ALA A 424 22.46 -30.54 -19.07
C ALA A 424 21.80 -31.34 -17.91
N ILE A 425 21.09 -32.42 -18.22
CA ILE A 425 20.55 -33.34 -17.21
C ILE A 425 20.99 -34.78 -17.65
N ASN A 426 22.25 -35.08 -17.40
CA ASN A 426 22.77 -36.43 -17.20
C ASN A 426 23.80 -36.41 -16.09
#